data_01b8753540c682d67e772d3ef9897665
#
_entry.id   01b8753540c682d67e772d3ef9897665
#
_cell.length_a   1.000
_cell.length_b   1.000
_cell.length_c   1.000
_cell.angle_alpha   90.00
_cell.angle_beta   90.00
_cell.angle_gamma   90.00
#
_symmetry.space_group_name_H-M   'P 1'
#
loop_
_entity.id
_entity.type
_entity.pdbx_description
1 polymer ?
#
loop_
_entity_poly.entity_id
_entity_poly.type
_entity_poly.pdbx_seq_one_letter_code
_entity_poly.pdbx_strand_id
1 'polypeptide(L)'
;SYANGYASEHLEVNVAKADRDRVVGALRNYGSLFIGENTAEVFGDYASGTNHTLPTLGAARYTGGVWVGTFLKTCTYQHMTDEAMMDIAPVVTALADGEGLAGHAEAADIRRRKQEK
;
A
#
# COMPACT_ATOMS: atom_id res chain seq x y z
N SER A 1 -9.50 17.63 -5.85
CA SER A 1 -10.82 18.05 -5.35
C SER A 1 -10.77 18.32 -3.85
N TYR A 2 -11.68 19.13 -3.34
CA TYR A 2 -11.78 19.44 -1.91
C TYR A 2 -11.87 18.16 -1.05
N ALA A 3 -12.74 17.23 -1.43
CA ALA A 3 -12.90 15.95 -0.70
C ALA A 3 -11.58 15.19 -0.53
N ASN A 4 -10.76 15.09 -1.58
CA ASN A 4 -9.45 14.45 -1.47
C ASN A 4 -8.47 15.20 -0.56
N GLY A 5 -8.55 16.53 -0.52
CA GLY A 5 -7.73 17.33 0.39
C GLY A 5 -8.15 17.19 1.84
N TYR A 6 -9.45 17.08 2.09
CA TYR A 6 -10.02 16.91 3.42
C TYR A 6 -9.76 15.50 3.99
N ALA A 7 -9.88 14.45 3.14
CA ALA A 7 -9.70 13.05 3.53
C ALA A 7 -10.65 12.61 4.65
N SER A 8 -11.96 12.70 4.38
CA SER A 8 -13.02 12.38 5.34
C SER A 8 -12.90 10.94 5.84
N GLU A 9 -13.22 10.71 7.09
CA GLU A 9 -13.37 9.37 7.66
C GLU A 9 -14.52 8.62 6.99
N HIS A 10 -15.69 9.27 6.94
CA HIS A 10 -16.85 8.83 6.20
C HIS A 10 -17.11 9.81 5.05
N LEU A 11 -17.24 9.29 3.84
CA LEU A 11 -17.53 10.07 2.66
C LEU A 11 -18.75 9.52 1.94
N GLU A 12 -19.84 10.27 1.92
CA GLU A 12 -21.03 9.93 1.18
C GLU A 12 -21.03 10.56 -0.21
N VAL A 13 -21.45 9.78 -1.21
CA VAL A 13 -21.60 10.23 -2.60
C VAL A 13 -23.04 10.04 -3.07
N ASN A 14 -23.81 11.11 -3.01
CA ASN A 14 -25.18 11.19 -3.47
C ASN A 14 -25.26 12.07 -4.72
N VAL A 15 -25.07 11.49 -5.89
CA VAL A 15 -25.08 12.16 -7.20
C VAL A 15 -25.98 11.41 -8.18
N ALA A 16 -26.35 12.05 -9.28
CA ALA A 16 -27.10 11.40 -10.35
C ALA A 16 -26.35 10.13 -10.84
N LYS A 17 -27.12 9.09 -11.18
CA LYS A 17 -26.56 7.79 -11.59
C LYS A 17 -25.56 7.92 -12.74
N ALA A 18 -25.82 8.83 -13.68
CA ALA A 18 -24.93 9.08 -14.83
C ALA A 18 -23.55 9.65 -14.43
N ASP A 19 -23.45 10.33 -13.30
CA ASP A 19 -22.21 10.95 -12.81
C ASP A 19 -21.45 10.09 -11.81
N ARG A 20 -22.05 9.02 -11.32
CA ARG A 20 -21.54 8.22 -10.20
C ARG A 20 -20.13 7.72 -10.45
N ASP A 21 -19.91 7.02 -11.55
CA ASP A 21 -18.61 6.41 -11.85
C ASP A 21 -17.51 7.46 -12.03
N ARG A 22 -17.83 8.58 -12.66
CA ARG A 22 -16.92 9.72 -12.82
C ARG A 22 -16.53 10.34 -11.48
N VAL A 23 -17.50 10.55 -10.59
CA VAL A 23 -17.25 11.14 -9.27
C VAL A 23 -16.46 10.17 -8.40
N VAL A 24 -16.90 8.92 -8.28
CA VAL A 24 -16.22 7.89 -7.48
C VAL A 24 -14.80 7.66 -7.99
N GLY A 25 -14.62 7.58 -9.31
CA GLY A 25 -13.29 7.41 -9.93
C GLY A 25 -12.31 8.57 -9.68
N ALA A 26 -12.81 9.76 -9.29
CA ALA A 26 -11.97 10.91 -8.94
C ALA A 26 -11.61 11.00 -7.44
N LEU A 27 -12.23 10.17 -6.60
CA LEU A 27 -11.94 10.13 -5.17
C LEU A 27 -10.73 9.22 -4.88
N ARG A 28 -9.92 9.62 -3.91
CA ARG A 28 -8.68 8.90 -3.52
C ARG A 28 -8.52 8.74 -2.01
N ASN A 29 -8.90 9.78 -1.27
CA ASN A 29 -8.61 9.88 0.15
C ASN A 29 -9.91 9.87 0.96
N TYR A 30 -10.25 8.74 1.51
CA TYR A 30 -11.41 8.54 2.40
C TYR A 30 -11.16 7.32 3.27
N GLY A 31 -11.74 7.28 4.45
CA GLY A 31 -11.71 6.09 5.31
C GLY A 31 -12.68 5.04 4.80
N SER A 32 -13.97 5.40 4.70
CA SER A 32 -15.02 4.58 4.09
C SER A 32 -15.85 5.42 3.13
N LEU A 33 -16.21 4.82 1.99
CA LEU A 33 -17.00 5.47 0.94
C LEU A 33 -18.39 4.81 0.85
N PHE A 34 -19.42 5.63 0.97
CA PHE A 34 -20.81 5.23 0.89
C PHE A 34 -21.44 5.80 -0.38
N ILE A 35 -21.99 4.95 -1.26
CA ILE A 35 -22.38 5.35 -2.59
C ILE A 35 -23.89 5.17 -2.78
N GLY A 36 -24.60 6.30 -2.95
CA GLY A 36 -26.03 6.34 -3.21
C GLY A 36 -26.88 6.26 -1.95
N GLU A 37 -28.15 6.62 -2.11
CA GLU A 37 -29.11 6.79 -1.02
C GLU A 37 -29.40 5.53 -0.20
N ASN A 38 -29.19 4.36 -0.79
CA ASN A 38 -29.42 3.07 -0.11
C ASN A 38 -28.21 2.56 0.70
N THR A 39 -27.10 3.29 0.69
CA THR A 39 -25.86 2.87 1.34
C THR A 39 -25.56 3.79 2.51
N ALA A 40 -26.39 3.70 3.54
CA ALA A 40 -26.16 4.43 4.77
C ALA A 40 -24.99 3.79 5.56
N GLU A 41 -24.20 4.63 6.23
CA GLU A 41 -23.06 4.25 7.08
C GLU A 41 -23.36 3.09 8.01
N VAL A 42 -24.54 3.13 8.67
CA VAL A 42 -24.97 2.13 9.65
C VAL A 42 -24.96 0.69 9.12
N PHE A 43 -25.13 0.49 7.82
CA PHE A 43 -25.01 -0.85 7.24
C PHE A 43 -23.59 -1.38 7.29
N GLY A 44 -22.60 -0.52 7.14
CA GLY A 44 -21.18 -0.84 7.29
C GLY A 44 -20.82 -1.20 8.73
N ASP A 45 -21.42 -0.52 9.70
CA ASP A 45 -21.17 -0.76 11.12
C ASP A 45 -21.59 -2.16 11.58
N TYR A 46 -22.60 -2.73 10.94
CA TYR A 46 -23.23 -3.97 11.46
C TYR A 46 -23.17 -5.17 10.50
N ALA A 47 -23.40 -5.01 9.21
CA ALA A 47 -23.70 -6.18 8.39
C ALA A 47 -23.19 -6.18 6.94
N SER A 48 -22.81 -5.05 6.36
CA SER A 48 -22.43 -5.00 4.93
C SER A 48 -21.00 -5.48 4.65
N GLY A 49 -20.22 -5.75 5.67
CA GLY A 49 -18.88 -6.33 5.55
C GLY A 49 -17.75 -5.33 5.51
N THR A 50 -18.01 -4.06 5.25
CA THR A 50 -17.02 -2.98 5.40
C THR A 50 -16.79 -2.69 6.88
N ASN A 51 -15.60 -2.23 7.23
CA ASN A 51 -15.30 -1.82 8.59
C ASN A 51 -14.38 -0.60 8.57
N HIS A 52 -14.48 0.23 9.61
CA HIS A 52 -13.65 1.40 9.78
C HIS A 52 -13.24 1.57 11.25
N THR A 53 -12.19 2.32 11.49
CA THR A 53 -11.74 2.69 12.83
C THR A 53 -11.73 4.21 12.94
N LEU A 54 -12.41 4.75 13.93
CA LEU A 54 -12.55 6.18 14.18
C LEU A 54 -11.88 6.56 15.50
N PRO A 55 -11.37 7.78 15.60
CA PRO A 55 -11.15 8.76 14.54
C PRO A 55 -9.93 8.44 13.67
N THR A 56 -9.94 8.81 12.38
CA THR A 56 -8.79 8.61 11.48
C THR A 56 -7.73 9.70 11.62
N LEU A 57 -8.10 10.90 12.07
CA LEU A 57 -7.21 12.06 12.24
C LEU A 57 -6.37 12.37 10.99
N GLY A 58 -6.97 12.22 9.82
CA GLY A 58 -6.31 12.46 8.53
C GLY A 58 -5.57 11.25 7.97
N ALA A 59 -5.52 10.11 8.66
CA ALA A 59 -4.91 8.87 8.18
C ALA A 59 -5.61 8.29 6.94
N ALA A 60 -6.85 8.71 6.65
CA ALA A 60 -7.57 8.36 5.42
C ALA A 60 -6.84 8.77 4.11
N ARG A 61 -5.73 9.50 4.20
CA ARG A 61 -4.82 9.79 3.09
C ARG A 61 -3.94 8.60 2.70
N TYR A 62 -3.70 7.67 3.59
CA TYR A 62 -2.77 6.55 3.38
C TYR A 62 -3.22 5.21 3.94
N THR A 63 -4.34 5.17 4.66
CA THR A 63 -4.94 3.93 5.16
C THR A 63 -6.46 3.97 5.03
N GLY A 64 -7.08 2.80 4.94
CA GLY A 64 -8.53 2.65 4.90
C GLY A 64 -9.07 2.03 6.18
N GLY A 65 -10.21 1.34 6.06
CA GLY A 65 -10.83 0.63 7.16
C GLY A 65 -10.08 -0.63 7.59
N VAL A 66 -10.59 -1.26 8.63
CA VAL A 66 -10.09 -2.56 9.11
C VAL A 66 -10.60 -3.68 8.20
N TRP A 67 -9.73 -4.61 7.86
CA TRP A 67 -10.05 -5.76 7.04
C TRP A 67 -9.24 -6.99 7.49
N VAL A 68 -9.51 -8.16 6.94
CA VAL A 68 -8.85 -9.41 7.36
C VAL A 68 -7.32 -9.29 7.32
N GLY A 69 -6.75 -8.64 6.29
CA GLY A 69 -5.32 -8.43 6.16
C GLY A 69 -4.69 -7.59 7.28
N THR A 70 -5.48 -6.78 8.01
CA THR A 70 -5.00 -6.01 9.16
C THR A 70 -4.53 -6.92 10.31
N PHE A 71 -5.08 -8.11 10.39
CA PHE A 71 -4.75 -9.10 11.41
C PHE A 71 -3.71 -10.13 10.93
N LEU A 72 -3.27 -10.03 9.68
CA LEU A 72 -2.27 -10.92 9.11
C LEU A 72 -0.88 -10.30 9.23
N LYS A 73 0.07 -11.12 9.67
CA LYS A 73 1.49 -10.75 9.64
C LYS A 73 2.06 -11.11 8.26
N THR A 74 2.56 -10.12 7.55
CA THR A 74 3.33 -10.35 6.33
C THR A 74 4.76 -10.72 6.68
N CYS A 75 5.21 -11.88 6.22
CA CYS A 75 6.61 -12.29 6.29
C CYS A 75 7.13 -12.43 4.86
N THR A 76 8.29 -11.89 4.60
CA THR A 76 8.99 -12.05 3.32
C THR A 76 10.09 -13.08 3.45
N TYR A 77 10.36 -13.80 2.38
CA TYR A 77 11.55 -14.62 2.24
C TYR A 77 12.21 -14.34 0.89
N GLN A 78 13.50 -14.58 0.82
CA GLN A 78 14.27 -14.41 -0.40
C GLN A 78 15.14 -15.65 -0.62
N HIS A 79 15.07 -16.18 -1.84
CA HIS A 79 15.94 -17.26 -2.31
C HIS A 79 16.40 -16.89 -3.72
N MET A 80 17.68 -17.00 -3.98
CA MET A 80 18.27 -16.69 -5.28
C MET A 80 19.00 -17.92 -5.81
N THR A 81 18.94 -18.12 -7.13
CA THR A 81 19.85 -19.03 -7.82
C THR A 81 21.24 -18.40 -7.94
N ASP A 82 22.25 -19.23 -8.19
CA ASP A 82 23.61 -18.73 -8.41
C ASP A 82 23.67 -17.76 -9.60
N GLU A 83 22.96 -18.08 -10.67
CA GLU A 83 22.85 -17.23 -11.86
C GLU A 83 22.23 -15.86 -11.52
N ALA A 84 21.07 -15.84 -10.85
CA ALA A 84 20.43 -14.60 -10.46
C ALA A 84 21.29 -13.76 -9.50
N MET A 85 22.02 -14.42 -8.60
CA MET A 85 22.95 -13.75 -7.71
C MET A 85 24.11 -13.12 -8.47
N MET A 86 24.69 -13.83 -9.46
CA MET A 86 25.76 -13.31 -10.31
C MET A 86 25.32 -12.09 -11.11
N ASP A 87 24.11 -12.11 -11.63
CA ASP A 87 23.56 -10.99 -12.42
C ASP A 87 23.31 -9.74 -11.57
N ILE A 88 22.79 -9.91 -10.34
CA ILE A 88 22.41 -8.77 -9.52
C ILE A 88 23.53 -8.23 -8.63
N ALA A 89 24.53 -9.05 -8.27
CA ALA A 89 25.58 -8.65 -7.33
C ALA A 89 26.33 -7.38 -7.76
N PRO A 90 26.68 -7.15 -9.04
CA PRO A 90 27.34 -5.90 -9.45
C PRO A 90 26.49 -4.66 -9.19
N VAL A 91 25.17 -4.77 -9.39
CA VAL A 91 24.22 -3.67 -9.14
C VAL A 91 24.15 -3.36 -7.64
N VAL A 92 24.03 -4.41 -6.81
CA VAL A 92 24.00 -4.27 -5.34
C VAL A 92 25.29 -3.65 -4.82
N THR A 93 26.46 -4.11 -5.31
CA THR A 93 27.76 -3.55 -4.94
C THR A 93 27.83 -2.06 -5.29
N ALA A 94 27.46 -1.68 -6.52
CA ALA A 94 27.52 -0.28 -6.97
C ALA A 94 26.57 0.63 -6.15
N LEU A 95 25.38 0.17 -5.84
CA LEU A 95 24.42 0.93 -5.02
C LEU A 95 24.93 1.09 -3.58
N ALA A 96 25.40 0.01 -2.98
CA ALA A 96 25.92 0.02 -1.60
C ALA A 96 27.17 0.92 -1.47
N ASP A 97 28.08 0.90 -2.45
CA ASP A 97 29.23 1.80 -2.50
C ASP A 97 28.79 3.27 -2.63
N GLY A 98 27.80 3.53 -3.48
CA GLY A 98 27.23 4.87 -3.66
C GLY A 98 26.60 5.43 -2.36
N GLU A 99 26.08 4.56 -1.51
CA GLU A 99 25.54 4.90 -0.18
C GLU A 99 26.60 4.91 0.93
N GLY A 100 27.85 4.55 0.63
CA GLY A 100 28.94 4.44 1.60
C GLY A 100 28.82 3.20 2.51
N LEU A 101 28.06 2.19 2.09
CA LEU A 101 27.82 0.95 2.86
C LEU A 101 28.80 -0.16 2.46
N ALA A 102 30.08 0.03 2.71
CA ALA A 102 31.16 -0.87 2.28
C ALA A 102 30.96 -2.34 2.71
N GLY A 103 30.41 -2.59 3.90
CA GLY A 103 30.10 -3.95 4.37
C GLY A 103 28.99 -4.63 3.55
N HIS A 104 28.02 -3.87 3.02
CA HIS A 104 26.98 -4.40 2.14
C HIS A 104 27.54 -4.67 0.75
N ALA A 105 28.37 -3.77 0.20
CA ALA A 105 29.08 -3.96 -1.05
C ALA A 105 29.93 -5.23 -1.04
N GLU A 106 30.77 -5.41 -0.01
CA GLU A 106 31.60 -6.60 0.15
C GLU A 106 30.76 -7.88 0.32
N ALA A 107 29.63 -7.82 1.01
CA ALA A 107 28.74 -8.97 1.15
C ALA A 107 28.17 -9.48 -0.18
N ALA A 108 27.92 -8.58 -1.15
CA ALA A 108 27.52 -8.96 -2.50
C ALA A 108 28.72 -9.48 -3.32
N ASP A 109 29.82 -8.75 -3.30
CA ASP A 109 30.99 -9.03 -4.11
C ASP A 109 31.71 -10.33 -3.74
N ILE A 110 31.79 -10.67 -2.47
CA ILE A 110 32.41 -11.93 -1.99
C ILE A 110 31.65 -13.17 -2.52
N ARG A 111 30.32 -13.07 -2.68
CA ARG A 111 29.51 -14.16 -3.23
C ARG A 111 29.78 -14.34 -4.73
N ARG A 112 29.86 -13.24 -5.46
CA ARG A 112 30.22 -13.24 -6.89
C ARG A 112 31.59 -13.87 -7.09
N ARG A 113 32.62 -13.39 -6.41
CA ARG A 113 33.99 -13.91 -6.48
C ARG A 113 34.13 -15.39 -6.13
N LYS A 114 33.22 -15.91 -5.29
CA LYS A 114 33.19 -17.33 -4.93
C LYS A 114 32.74 -18.22 -6.06
N GLN A 115 31.84 -17.73 -6.89
CA GLN A 115 31.30 -18.49 -8.04
C GLN A 115 32.25 -18.44 -9.28
N GLU A 116 33.14 -17.46 -9.36
CA GLU A 116 34.13 -17.33 -10.44
C GLU A 116 35.35 -18.28 -10.27
N LYS A 117 35.45 -19.01 -9.15
CA LYS A 117 36.52 -19.98 -8.84
C LYS A 117 36.08 -21.41 -9.16
#